data_c81d7d0ddd6786b70cded0f08eb9d387
#
_entry.id   c81d7d0ddd6786b70cded0f08eb9d387
#
_cell.length_a   1.000
_cell.length_b   1.000
_cell.length_c   1.000
_cell.angle_alpha   90.00
_cell.angle_beta   90.00
_cell.angle_gamma   90.00
#
_symmetry.space_group_name_H-M   'P 1'
#
loop_
_entity.id
_entity.type
_entity.pdbx_description
1 polymer ?
#
loop_
_entity_poly.entity_id
_entity_poly.type
_entity_poly.pdbx_seq_one_letter_code
_entity_poly.pdbx_strand_id
1 'polypeptide(L)'
;MKKVLSIVLCAMVLVAMLSSSAFAVVKSVHLDSTQTIAESGLVYGSWKLITASNDKTSTFAVHVLPKYNKAGIWWNGANEKIVLRPGTSIGDTETKRLSDEYYWKLVLNPDGAGKYGCTADGTIRQ
;
A
#
# COMPACT_ATOMS: atom_id res chain seq x y z
N MET A 1 -49.36 2.67 5.39
CA MET A 1 -48.38 2.59 6.48
C MET A 1 -47.37 1.46 6.33
N LYS A 2 -47.77 0.25 5.99
CA LYS A 2 -46.83 -0.88 5.83
C LYS A 2 -45.78 -0.67 4.75
N LYS A 3 -46.10 0.00 3.63
CA LYS A 3 -45.14 0.28 2.52
C LYS A 3 -44.06 1.29 2.89
N VAL A 4 -44.36 2.29 3.70
CA VAL A 4 -43.42 3.31 4.14
C VAL A 4 -42.38 2.72 5.12
N LEU A 5 -42.82 1.85 6.02
CA LEU A 5 -41.94 1.18 6.98
C LEU A 5 -40.92 0.27 6.28
N SER A 6 -41.34 -0.44 5.23
CA SER A 6 -40.50 -1.33 4.45
C SER A 6 -39.40 -0.55 3.70
N ILE A 7 -39.71 0.61 3.14
CA ILE A 7 -38.75 1.48 2.41
C ILE A 7 -37.70 2.04 3.37
N VAL A 8 -38.08 2.48 4.57
CA VAL A 8 -37.15 2.98 5.57
C VAL A 8 -36.18 1.90 6.04
N LEU A 9 -36.67 0.67 6.26
CA LEU A 9 -35.80 -0.44 6.66
C LEU A 9 -34.75 -0.80 5.58
N CYS A 10 -35.15 -0.83 4.32
CA CYS A 10 -34.22 -1.08 3.19
C CYS A 10 -33.15 0.01 3.08
N ALA A 11 -33.49 1.27 3.28
CA ALA A 11 -32.54 2.38 3.25
C ALA A 11 -31.50 2.29 4.37
N MET A 12 -31.89 1.91 5.58
CA MET A 12 -30.98 1.72 6.72
C MET A 12 -29.98 0.58 6.48
N VAL A 13 -30.40 -0.54 5.93
CA VAL A 13 -29.53 -1.67 5.60
C VAL A 13 -28.54 -1.29 4.52
N LEU A 14 -28.95 -0.54 3.51
CA LEU A 14 -28.08 -0.07 2.44
C LEU A 14 -26.98 0.86 2.94
N VAL A 15 -27.30 1.80 3.83
CA VAL A 15 -26.32 2.72 4.45
C VAL A 15 -25.32 1.96 5.30
N ALA A 16 -25.74 0.96 6.07
CA ALA A 16 -24.84 0.13 6.87
C ALA A 16 -23.85 -0.66 6.00
N MET A 17 -24.27 -1.20 4.85
CA MET A 17 -23.40 -1.90 3.90
C MET A 17 -22.37 -0.97 3.26
N LEU A 18 -22.77 0.24 2.87
CA LEU A 18 -21.86 1.24 2.30
C LEU A 18 -20.82 1.71 3.33
N SER A 19 -21.20 1.87 4.58
CA SER A 19 -20.30 2.25 5.67
C SER A 19 -19.22 1.19 5.93
N SER A 20 -19.58 -0.10 5.92
CA SER A 20 -18.62 -1.19 6.15
C SER A 20 -17.62 -1.36 5.01
N SER A 21 -17.99 -1.08 3.76
CA SER A 21 -17.10 -1.16 2.61
C SER A 21 -16.07 0.00 2.54
N ALA A 22 -16.33 1.13 3.23
CA ALA A 22 -15.45 2.30 3.21
C ALA A 22 -14.14 2.10 3.99
N PHE A 23 -14.00 1.02 4.80
CA PHE A 23 -12.82 0.79 5.64
C PHE A 23 -11.71 -0.01 4.97
N ALA A 24 -11.97 -0.66 3.84
CA ALA A 24 -11.00 -1.50 3.14
C ALA A 24 -10.26 -0.69 2.06
N VAL A 25 -9.39 0.23 2.48
CA VAL A 25 -8.56 1.00 1.53
C VAL A 25 -7.28 0.24 1.26
N VAL A 26 -7.10 -0.16 0.00
CA VAL A 26 -5.88 -0.80 -0.51
C VAL A 26 -5.37 0.03 -1.67
N LYS A 27 -4.09 0.37 -1.65
CA LYS A 27 -3.41 0.99 -2.79
C LYS A 27 -2.34 0.05 -3.31
N SER A 28 -2.31 -0.11 -4.62
CA SER A 28 -1.34 -0.95 -5.31
C SER A 28 -0.28 -0.10 -5.99
N VAL A 29 0.90 -0.67 -6.17
CA VAL A 29 1.99 -0.08 -6.92
C VAL A 29 2.59 -1.13 -7.84
N HIS A 30 2.89 -0.74 -9.07
CA HIS A 30 3.55 -1.60 -10.06
C HIS A 30 4.80 -0.89 -10.57
N LEU A 31 5.93 -1.56 -10.46
CA LEU A 31 7.20 -1.12 -11.04
C LEU A 31 7.39 -1.83 -12.37
N ASP A 32 7.52 -1.06 -13.43
CA ASP A 32 7.77 -1.53 -14.78
C ASP A 32 9.28 -1.56 -15.05
N SER A 33 9.72 -2.45 -15.94
CA SER A 33 11.13 -2.58 -16.31
C SER A 33 11.75 -1.31 -16.92
N THR A 34 10.94 -0.36 -17.36
CA THR A 34 11.37 0.93 -17.91
C THR A 34 11.40 2.05 -16.87
N GLN A 35 11.01 1.77 -15.63
CA GLN A 35 10.97 2.74 -14.54
C GLN A 35 12.12 2.54 -13.56
N THR A 36 12.59 3.63 -12.96
CA THR A 36 13.58 3.59 -11.88
C THR A 36 12.93 3.66 -10.50
N ILE A 37 11.65 4.02 -10.44
CA ILE A 37 10.88 4.15 -9.22
C ILE A 37 9.39 4.05 -9.54
N ALA A 38 8.62 3.48 -8.63
CA ALA A 38 7.16 3.51 -8.67
C ALA A 38 6.62 3.80 -7.27
N GLU A 39 5.53 4.53 -7.20
CA GLU A 39 4.90 4.94 -5.95
C GLU A 39 3.40 4.62 -5.98
N SER A 40 2.88 4.15 -4.86
CA SER A 40 1.44 3.94 -4.69
C SER A 40 0.70 5.27 -4.48
N GLY A 41 -0.63 5.23 -4.55
CA GLY A 41 -1.47 6.27 -3.97
C GLY A 41 -1.34 6.31 -2.45
N LEU A 42 -1.96 7.31 -1.84
CA LEU A 42 -1.83 7.57 -0.40
C LEU A 42 -2.88 6.80 0.40
N VAL A 43 -2.46 6.32 1.58
CA VAL A 43 -3.34 5.77 2.61
C VAL A 43 -3.03 6.45 3.94
N TYR A 44 -4.04 6.61 4.79
CA TYR A 44 -3.92 7.35 6.05
C TYR A 44 -3.95 6.43 7.26
N GLY A 45 -3.17 6.73 8.27
CA GLY A 45 -3.18 6.01 9.54
C GLY A 45 -1.85 6.08 10.30
N SER A 46 -1.80 5.44 11.46
CA SER A 46 -0.60 5.40 12.31
C SER A 46 0.34 4.25 11.97
N TRP A 47 -0.12 3.26 11.25
CA TRP A 47 0.65 2.12 10.74
C TRP A 47 -0.09 1.47 9.57
N LYS A 48 0.62 0.67 8.80
CA LYS A 48 0.06 0.00 7.61
C LYS A 48 0.56 -1.44 7.50
N LEU A 49 -0.13 -2.23 6.69
CA LEU A 49 0.32 -3.53 6.22
C LEU A 49 0.76 -3.40 4.76
N ILE A 50 1.92 -3.96 4.45
CA ILE A 50 2.45 -3.96 3.09
C ILE A 50 2.69 -5.38 2.61
N THR A 51 2.55 -5.58 1.31
CA THR A 51 3.00 -6.76 0.59
C THR A 51 3.83 -6.33 -0.59
N ALA A 52 4.72 -7.17 -1.06
CA ALA A 52 5.47 -6.91 -2.28
C ALA A 52 6.01 -8.19 -2.88
N SER A 53 6.25 -8.15 -4.19
CA SER A 53 6.88 -9.23 -4.93
C SER A 53 7.80 -8.66 -5.99
N ASN A 54 8.94 -9.32 -6.21
CA ASN A 54 9.84 -9.01 -7.30
C ASN A 54 9.80 -10.17 -8.31
N ASP A 55 9.47 -9.87 -9.55
CA ASP A 55 9.36 -10.87 -10.60
C ASP A 55 10.70 -11.56 -10.84
N LYS A 56 10.67 -12.86 -11.14
CA LYS A 56 11.87 -13.65 -11.42
C LYS A 56 12.66 -13.16 -12.64
N THR A 57 12.02 -12.43 -13.55
CA THR A 57 12.65 -11.84 -14.74
C THR A 57 13.39 -10.54 -14.46
N SER A 58 13.26 -9.98 -13.26
CA SER A 58 13.93 -8.75 -12.86
C SER A 58 15.45 -8.92 -12.88
N THR A 59 16.15 -7.88 -13.32
CA THR A 59 17.62 -7.88 -13.39
C THR A 59 18.25 -7.64 -12.02
N PHE A 60 17.57 -6.89 -11.14
CA PHE A 60 18.08 -6.48 -9.84
C PHE A 60 17.11 -6.83 -8.72
N ALA A 61 17.59 -6.80 -7.49
CA ALA A 61 16.76 -6.75 -6.32
C ALA A 61 15.93 -5.46 -6.31
N VAL A 62 14.80 -5.48 -5.62
CA VAL A 62 13.90 -4.33 -5.48
C VAL A 62 13.82 -3.92 -4.01
N HIS A 63 14.05 -2.64 -3.74
CA HIS A 63 13.81 -2.04 -2.44
C HIS A 63 12.33 -1.78 -2.25
N VAL A 64 11.78 -2.21 -1.11
CA VAL A 64 10.38 -2.02 -0.72
C VAL A 64 10.36 -0.99 0.42
N LEU A 65 9.87 0.20 0.12
CA LEU A 65 10.00 1.36 1.00
C LEU A 65 8.62 1.93 1.36
N PRO A 66 8.01 1.48 2.48
CA PRO A 66 6.87 2.21 3.02
C PRO A 66 7.37 3.54 3.60
N LYS A 67 6.71 4.64 3.22
CA LYS A 67 7.07 5.97 3.68
C LYS A 67 5.85 6.72 4.20
N TYR A 68 6.05 7.53 5.24
CA TYR A 68 5.01 8.40 5.78
C TYR A 68 5.43 9.87 5.67
N ASN A 69 4.44 10.75 5.48
CA ASN A 69 4.67 12.19 5.35
C ASN A 69 4.46 12.87 6.71
N LYS A 70 5.50 13.50 7.20
CA LYS A 70 5.44 14.31 8.41
C LYS A 70 6.02 15.69 8.11
N ALA A 71 5.17 16.71 8.22
CA ALA A 71 5.56 18.10 7.95
C ALA A 71 6.16 18.32 6.55
N GLY A 72 5.60 17.67 5.54
CA GLY A 72 6.04 17.76 4.16
C GLY A 72 7.26 16.91 3.79
N ILE A 73 7.80 16.16 4.72
CA ILE A 73 8.97 15.30 4.52
C ILE A 73 8.52 13.83 4.55
N TRP A 74 8.99 13.03 3.60
CA TRP A 74 8.77 11.60 3.55
C TRP A 74 9.84 10.86 4.36
N TRP A 75 9.40 10.13 5.39
CA TRP A 75 10.25 9.37 6.29
C TRP A 75 10.11 7.88 6.05
N ASN A 76 11.18 7.13 6.31
CA ASN A 76 11.15 5.68 6.26
C ASN A 76 10.24 5.12 7.35
N GLY A 77 9.23 4.36 6.94
CA GLY A 77 8.28 3.71 7.83
C GLY A 77 8.49 2.21 7.98
N ALA A 78 9.52 1.63 7.39
CA ALA A 78 9.82 0.21 7.54
C ALA A 78 10.46 -0.09 8.90
N ASN A 79 10.03 -1.19 9.55
CA ASN A 79 10.69 -1.67 10.76
C ASN A 79 12.10 -2.21 10.46
N GLU A 80 12.24 -2.87 9.32
CA GLU A 80 13.50 -3.42 8.83
C GLU A 80 13.66 -3.10 7.34
N LYS A 81 14.90 -3.05 6.89
CA LYS A 81 15.19 -2.88 5.46
C LYS A 81 14.66 -4.07 4.68
N ILE A 82 13.85 -3.81 3.67
CA ILE A 82 13.25 -4.84 2.81
C ILE A 82 13.84 -4.73 1.41
N VAL A 83 14.56 -5.78 1.01
CA VAL A 83 15.15 -5.90 -0.32
C VAL A 83 14.78 -7.27 -0.86
N LEU A 84 14.04 -7.31 -1.96
CA LEU A 84 13.56 -8.55 -2.57
C LEU A 84 14.42 -8.90 -3.78
N ARG A 85 15.10 -10.04 -3.72
CA ARG A 85 15.79 -10.61 -4.89
C ARG A 85 14.76 -11.05 -5.94
N PRO A 86 15.15 -11.13 -7.24
CA PRO A 86 14.24 -11.64 -8.27
C PRO A 86 13.61 -12.98 -7.88
N GLY A 87 12.30 -13.08 -8.08
CA GLY A 87 11.52 -14.27 -7.74
C GLY A 87 11.13 -14.42 -6.28
N THR A 88 11.36 -13.41 -5.43
CA THR A 88 10.99 -13.43 -4.01
C THR A 88 9.86 -12.46 -3.70
N SER A 89 9.15 -12.74 -2.61
CA SER A 89 8.02 -11.92 -2.16
C SER A 89 7.93 -11.90 -0.65
N ILE A 90 7.21 -10.90 -0.12
CA ILE A 90 6.79 -10.82 1.28
C ILE A 90 5.26 -10.80 1.35
N GLY A 91 4.72 -11.54 2.31
CA GLY A 91 3.32 -11.42 2.70
C GLY A 91 3.10 -10.21 3.61
N ASP A 92 1.93 -10.12 4.23
CA ASP A 92 1.58 -9.01 5.10
C ASP A 92 2.68 -8.71 6.12
N THR A 93 3.26 -7.52 5.99
CA THR A 93 4.36 -7.05 6.84
C THR A 93 3.96 -5.70 7.43
N GLU A 94 4.06 -5.57 8.74
CA GLU A 94 3.73 -4.33 9.43
C GLU A 94 4.81 -3.27 9.23
N THR A 95 4.37 -2.03 9.04
CA THR A 95 5.23 -0.85 9.12
C THR A 95 5.46 -0.46 10.58
N LYS A 96 6.30 0.55 10.83
CA LYS A 96 6.42 1.18 12.14
C LYS A 96 5.04 1.61 12.63
N ARG A 97 4.79 1.46 13.91
CA ARG A 97 3.61 1.98 14.60
C ARG A 97 3.95 3.35 15.19
N LEU A 98 3.29 4.38 14.66
CA LEU A 98 3.53 5.76 15.08
C LEU A 98 2.49 6.19 16.11
N SER A 99 2.79 7.24 16.89
CA SER A 99 1.87 7.80 17.87
C SER A 99 0.74 8.59 17.24
N ASP A 100 0.98 9.17 16.06
CA ASP A 100 0.02 9.98 15.33
C ASP A 100 -0.30 9.33 13.97
N GLU A 101 -1.31 9.85 13.29
CA GLU A 101 -1.72 9.40 11.97
C GLU A 101 -1.12 10.29 10.89
N TYR A 102 -0.62 9.66 9.82
CA TYR A 102 0.01 10.32 8.68
C TYR A 102 -0.47 9.70 7.38
N TYR A 103 -0.23 10.38 6.27
CA TYR A 103 -0.35 9.78 4.95
C TYR A 103 0.86 8.91 4.66
N TRP A 104 0.59 7.73 4.12
CA TRP A 104 1.59 6.73 3.75
C TRP A 104 1.54 6.44 2.27
N LYS A 105 2.67 6.07 1.71
CA LYS A 105 2.80 5.48 0.38
C LYS A 105 3.79 4.34 0.41
N LEU A 106 3.67 3.43 -0.57
CA LEU A 106 4.63 2.38 -0.81
C LEU A 106 5.46 2.74 -2.04
N VAL A 107 6.78 2.69 -1.89
CA VAL A 107 7.73 2.98 -2.97
C VAL A 107 8.48 1.70 -3.31
N LEU A 108 8.58 1.40 -4.60
CA LEU A 108 9.41 0.32 -5.12
C LEU A 108 10.50 0.91 -6.02
N ASN A 109 11.75 0.53 -5.80
CA ASN A 109 12.81 0.89 -6.73
C ASN A 109 13.83 -0.24 -6.88
N PRO A 110 14.44 -0.39 -8.07
CA PRO A 110 15.55 -1.30 -8.26
C PRO A 110 16.73 -0.95 -7.34
N ASP A 111 17.50 -1.95 -6.95
CA ASP A 111 18.67 -1.77 -6.11
C ASP A 111 19.72 -0.90 -6.83
N GLY A 112 19.95 0.27 -6.26
CA GLY A 112 20.81 1.29 -6.86
C GLY A 112 20.03 2.39 -7.58
N ALA A 113 20.44 3.63 -7.36
CA ALA A 113 19.82 4.80 -7.96
C ALA A 113 19.93 4.77 -9.50
N GLY A 114 18.81 5.05 -10.17
CA GLY A 114 18.75 5.13 -11.64
C GLY A 114 18.82 3.80 -12.37
N LYS A 115 18.61 2.66 -11.68
CA LYS A 115 18.58 1.34 -12.30
C LYS A 115 17.23 1.04 -12.94
N TYR A 116 17.27 0.31 -14.05
CA TYR A 116 16.12 -0.20 -14.78
C TYR A 116 16.14 -1.73 -14.79
N GLY A 117 15.08 -2.34 -15.33
CA GLY A 117 15.05 -3.76 -15.60
C GLY A 117 14.39 -4.60 -14.52
N CYS A 118 13.62 -4.00 -13.61
CA CYS A 118 12.83 -4.70 -12.62
C CYS A 118 11.35 -4.58 -12.89
N THR A 119 10.63 -5.69 -12.71
CA THR A 119 9.17 -5.74 -12.67
C THR A 119 8.77 -6.22 -11.29
N ALA A 120 8.01 -5.41 -10.57
CA ALA A 120 7.64 -5.69 -9.20
C ALA A 120 6.25 -5.13 -8.89
N ASP A 121 5.61 -5.70 -7.89
CA ASP A 121 4.29 -5.27 -7.42
C ASP A 121 4.29 -5.15 -5.90
N GLY A 122 3.43 -4.29 -5.40
CA GLY A 122 3.24 -4.13 -3.98
C GLY A 122 1.86 -3.59 -3.65
N THR A 123 1.48 -3.76 -2.40
CA THR A 123 0.25 -3.18 -1.85
C THR A 123 0.52 -2.54 -0.51
N ILE A 124 -0.22 -1.51 -0.19
CA ILE A 124 -0.25 -0.89 1.13
C ILE A 124 -1.71 -0.73 1.55
N ARG A 125 -2.02 -1.18 2.77
CA ARG A 125 -3.38 -1.19 3.31
C ARG A 125 -3.40 -1.08 4.82
N GLN A 126 -4.57 -0.91 5.35
CA GLN A 126 -4.79 -1.00 6.79
C GLN A 126 -4.75 -2.42 7.31
#